data_6ee4632c9a211b4d850423e5aaa19424
#
_entry.id   6ee4632c9a211b4d850423e5aaa19424
#
_cell.length_a   1.000
_cell.length_b   1.000
_cell.length_c   1.000
_cell.angle_alpha   90.00
_cell.angle_beta   90.00
_cell.angle_gamma   90.00
#
_symmetry.space_group_name_H-M   'P 1'
#
loop_
_entity.id
_entity.type
_entity.pdbx_description
1 polymer ?
#
loop_
_entity_poly.entity_id
_entity_poly.type
_entity_poly.pdbx_seq_one_letter_code
_entity_poly.pdbx_strand_id
1 'polypeptide(L)'
;MDLSKLKDCFEPNDIEWRLQQCGKTKEGKIWGMALAYVTNRAIMNRLDEVCGPENWKNEFKAAPDGGILCGISIKIGDEWVTKWDGAENTDIEAVKGGLSGAMKRAAVQWGIGRYLYKLEESWINANENGAYRGKTKDGTTFKWDAPALPAWALPKGYDVKSESHVESKPNDEQKQIKKNVILFTDEQKEHIRKCKFYTK
;
A
#
# COMPACT_ATOMS: atom_id res chain seq x y z
N MET A 1 23.42 -5.70 12.84
CA MET A 1 22.09 -5.72 12.18
C MET A 1 21.33 -6.97 12.60
N ASP A 2 20.13 -6.83 13.14
CA ASP A 2 19.28 -7.95 13.53
C ASP A 2 18.09 -8.07 12.58
N LEU A 3 18.24 -8.87 11.53
CA LEU A 3 17.22 -9.08 10.50
C LEU A 3 15.93 -9.74 11.02
N SER A 4 15.92 -10.28 12.25
CA SER A 4 14.70 -10.86 12.83
C SER A 4 13.62 -9.79 13.04
N LYS A 5 14.00 -8.54 13.28
CA LYS A 5 13.11 -7.38 13.45
C LYS A 5 12.34 -6.98 12.18
N LEU A 6 12.79 -7.41 11.00
CA LEU A 6 12.02 -7.22 9.76
C LEU A 6 10.64 -7.90 9.80
N LYS A 7 10.47 -8.91 10.66
CA LYS A 7 9.24 -9.69 10.80
C LYS A 7 8.28 -9.13 11.87
N ASP A 8 8.70 -8.12 12.62
CA ASP A 8 7.88 -7.55 13.68
C ASP A 8 6.59 -6.94 13.11
N CYS A 9 5.50 -7.04 13.88
CA CYS A 9 4.23 -6.47 13.48
C CYS A 9 4.32 -4.95 13.33
N PHE A 10 3.46 -4.39 12.52
CA PHE A 10 3.31 -2.97 12.30
C PHE A 10 2.14 -2.41 13.11
N GLU A 11 2.19 -1.11 13.41
CA GLU A 11 1.05 -0.41 13.99
C GLU A 11 -0.13 -0.36 13.01
N PRO A 12 -1.38 -0.29 13.50
CA PRO A 12 -2.56 -0.24 12.64
C PRO A 12 -2.51 0.88 11.58
N ASN A 13 -1.93 2.03 11.91
CA ASN A 13 -1.77 3.17 11.00
C ASN A 13 -0.84 2.90 9.80
N ASP A 14 0.03 1.90 9.90
CA ASP A 14 0.91 1.44 8.84
C ASP A 14 0.26 0.39 7.94
N ILE A 15 -0.95 -0.06 8.30
CA ILE A 15 -1.70 -1.07 7.56
C ILE A 15 -2.76 -0.40 6.69
N GLU A 16 -2.72 -0.70 5.42
CA GLU A 16 -3.67 -0.29 4.39
C GLU A 16 -4.64 -1.44 4.10
N TRP A 17 -5.93 -1.14 4.07
CA TRP A 17 -6.97 -2.12 3.77
C TRP A 17 -7.57 -1.89 2.39
N ARG A 18 -7.78 -2.97 1.64
CA ARG A 18 -8.42 -2.93 0.32
C ARG A 18 -9.45 -4.03 0.19
N LEU A 19 -10.55 -3.72 -0.47
CA LEU A 19 -11.51 -4.75 -0.88
C LEU A 19 -10.89 -5.64 -1.95
N GLN A 20 -10.89 -6.94 -1.69
CA GLN A 20 -10.57 -7.98 -2.67
C GLN A 20 -11.78 -8.28 -3.53
N GLN A 21 -12.92 -8.43 -2.89
CA GLN A 21 -14.22 -8.66 -3.53
C GLN A 21 -15.35 -8.09 -2.68
N CYS A 22 -16.46 -7.79 -3.33
CA CYS A 22 -17.69 -7.38 -2.66
C CYS A 22 -18.91 -7.71 -3.53
N GLY A 23 -20.07 -7.76 -2.90
CA GLY A 23 -21.32 -8.09 -3.56
C GLY A 23 -22.54 -7.78 -2.70
N LYS A 24 -23.69 -8.23 -3.16
CA LYS A 24 -24.97 -8.16 -2.44
C LYS A 24 -25.50 -9.57 -2.17
N THR A 25 -26.11 -9.76 -1.01
CA THR A 25 -26.91 -10.93 -0.70
C THR A 25 -28.24 -10.87 -1.47
N LYS A 26 -29.01 -11.97 -1.44
CA LYS A 26 -30.36 -12.00 -2.03
C LYS A 26 -31.29 -10.97 -1.38
N GLU A 27 -31.07 -10.67 -0.11
CA GLU A 27 -31.82 -9.67 0.68
C GLU A 27 -31.33 -8.23 0.47
N GLY A 28 -30.37 -8.03 -0.44
CA GLY A 28 -29.83 -6.70 -0.77
C GLY A 28 -28.75 -6.18 0.19
N LYS A 29 -28.33 -6.95 1.21
CA LYS A 29 -27.24 -6.55 2.11
C LYS A 29 -25.91 -6.59 1.39
N ILE A 30 -25.11 -5.54 1.56
CA ILE A 30 -23.77 -5.46 0.96
C ILE A 30 -22.76 -6.13 1.90
N TRP A 31 -21.93 -6.98 1.34
CA TRP A 31 -20.80 -7.62 1.99
C TRP A 31 -19.52 -7.38 1.20
N GLY A 32 -18.39 -7.51 1.83
CA GLY A 32 -17.10 -7.50 1.16
C GLY A 32 -16.05 -8.30 1.93
N MET A 33 -14.96 -8.62 1.25
CA MET A 33 -13.77 -9.23 1.85
C MET A 33 -12.61 -8.27 1.66
N ALA A 34 -11.99 -7.87 2.76
CA ALA A 34 -10.88 -6.94 2.78
C ALA A 34 -9.55 -7.67 3.02
N LEU A 35 -8.49 -7.16 2.41
CA LEU A 35 -7.12 -7.61 2.62
C LEU A 35 -6.29 -6.48 3.23
N ALA A 36 -5.41 -6.85 4.16
CA ALA A 36 -4.48 -5.96 4.82
C ALA A 36 -3.12 -5.95 4.11
N TYR A 37 -2.53 -4.78 3.97
CA TYR A 37 -1.19 -4.59 3.38
C TYR A 37 -0.39 -3.58 4.21
N VAL A 38 0.90 -3.79 4.35
CA VAL A 38 1.80 -2.77 4.89
C VAL A 38 1.98 -1.67 3.83
N THR A 39 1.98 -0.40 4.24
CA THR A 39 2.26 0.71 3.33
C THR A 39 3.71 0.68 2.85
N ASN A 40 4.00 1.20 1.65
CA ASN A 40 5.38 1.26 1.17
C ASN A 40 6.27 2.16 2.04
N ARG A 41 5.71 3.21 2.64
CA ARG A 41 6.44 4.06 3.59
C ARG A 41 6.87 3.28 4.82
N ALA A 42 5.96 2.51 5.41
CA ALA A 42 6.29 1.67 6.56
C ALA A 42 7.33 0.60 6.22
N ILE A 43 7.29 0.04 5.00
CA ILE A 43 8.32 -0.88 4.51
C ILE A 43 9.70 -0.20 4.46
N MET A 44 9.79 1.00 3.87
CA MET A 44 11.04 1.76 3.78
C MET A 44 11.56 2.12 5.17
N ASN A 45 10.70 2.66 6.04
CA ASN A 45 11.07 3.00 7.42
C ASN A 45 11.61 1.78 8.18
N ARG A 46 10.99 0.61 8.04
CA ARG A 46 11.45 -0.63 8.67
C ARG A 46 12.81 -1.07 8.12
N LEU A 47 13.06 -0.92 6.83
CA LEU A 47 14.36 -1.22 6.22
C LEU A 47 15.44 -0.25 6.70
N ASP A 48 15.12 1.05 6.79
CA ASP A 48 16.02 2.06 7.34
C ASP A 48 16.35 1.79 8.82
N GLU A 49 15.36 1.48 9.62
CA GLU A 49 15.52 1.19 11.06
C GLU A 49 16.38 -0.06 11.33
N VAL A 50 16.12 -1.13 10.58
CA VAL A 50 16.74 -2.44 10.84
C VAL A 50 18.08 -2.59 10.15
N CYS A 51 18.21 -2.08 8.93
CA CYS A 51 19.40 -2.27 8.10
C CYS A 51 20.33 -1.04 8.10
N GLY A 52 19.79 0.16 8.31
CA GLY A 52 20.43 1.43 7.96
C GLY A 52 20.16 1.78 6.49
N PRO A 53 19.90 3.05 6.16
CA PRO A 53 19.52 3.47 4.82
C PRO A 53 20.58 3.16 3.75
N GLU A 54 21.86 3.06 4.14
CA GLU A 54 22.98 2.74 3.25
C GLU A 54 23.14 1.22 2.99
N ASN A 55 22.44 0.36 3.75
CA ASN A 55 22.60 -1.10 3.68
C ASN A 55 21.40 -1.79 3.02
N TRP A 56 20.51 -1.05 2.40
CA TRP A 56 19.47 -1.63 1.56
C TRP A 56 19.25 -0.78 0.30
N LYS A 57 18.69 -1.37 -0.72
CA LYS A 57 18.27 -0.70 -1.95
C LYS A 57 17.16 -1.49 -2.62
N ASN A 58 16.39 -0.84 -3.48
CA ASN A 58 15.43 -1.50 -4.35
C ASN A 58 15.71 -1.17 -5.83
N GLU A 59 15.38 -2.12 -6.68
CA GLU A 59 15.45 -2.00 -8.14
C GLU A 59 14.12 -2.45 -8.73
N PHE A 60 13.71 -1.80 -9.82
CA PHE A 60 12.51 -2.18 -10.56
C PHE A 60 12.88 -2.58 -11.99
N LYS A 61 12.22 -3.63 -12.48
CA LYS A 61 12.37 -4.13 -13.86
C LYS A 61 11.01 -4.43 -14.46
N ALA A 62 10.88 -4.31 -15.77
CA ALA A 62 9.71 -4.83 -16.47
C ALA A 62 9.69 -6.35 -16.38
N ALA A 63 8.53 -6.95 -16.11
CA ALA A 63 8.35 -8.39 -16.21
C ALA A 63 8.18 -8.82 -17.68
N PRO A 64 8.59 -10.05 -18.06
CA PRO A 64 8.54 -10.50 -19.46
C PRO A 64 7.16 -10.41 -20.10
N ASP A 65 6.11 -10.76 -19.37
CA ASP A 65 4.72 -10.79 -19.86
C ASP A 65 3.90 -9.57 -19.40
N GLY A 66 4.58 -8.49 -19.06
CA GLY A 66 3.96 -7.28 -18.50
C GLY A 66 3.99 -7.26 -16.97
N GLY A 67 3.68 -6.10 -16.37
CA GLY A 67 3.83 -5.88 -14.94
C GLY A 67 5.24 -5.40 -14.55
N ILE A 68 5.48 -5.35 -13.25
CA ILE A 68 6.70 -4.81 -12.64
C ILE A 68 7.29 -5.84 -11.68
N LEU A 69 8.58 -6.07 -11.78
CA LEU A 69 9.40 -6.78 -10.79
C LEU A 69 10.07 -5.76 -9.86
N CYS A 70 10.10 -6.04 -8.58
CA CYS A 70 10.89 -5.32 -7.59
C CYS A 70 11.89 -6.27 -6.93
N GLY A 71 13.16 -5.89 -6.92
CA GLY A 71 14.21 -6.53 -6.14
C GLY A 71 14.55 -5.67 -4.94
N ILE A 72 14.40 -6.18 -3.72
CA ILE A 72 14.91 -5.55 -2.51
C ILE A 72 16.21 -6.26 -2.13
N SER A 73 17.29 -5.49 -2.09
CA SER A 73 18.62 -5.96 -1.71
C SER A 73 18.98 -5.46 -0.32
N ILE A 74 19.54 -6.33 0.51
CA ILE A 74 20.09 -5.99 1.83
C ILE A 74 21.54 -6.44 1.87
N LYS A 75 22.43 -5.57 2.39
CA LYS A 75 23.84 -5.90 2.60
C LYS A 75 23.98 -6.74 3.86
N ILE A 76 24.49 -7.95 3.71
CA ILE A 76 24.72 -8.91 4.81
C ILE A 76 26.22 -9.23 4.84
N GLY A 77 26.93 -8.72 5.84
CA GLY A 77 28.40 -8.69 5.79
C GLY A 77 28.86 -7.84 4.61
N ASP A 78 29.68 -8.41 3.74
CA ASP A 78 30.18 -7.73 2.54
C ASP A 78 29.37 -8.03 1.26
N GLU A 79 28.32 -8.83 1.36
CA GLU A 79 27.55 -9.28 0.21
C GLU A 79 26.16 -8.61 0.14
N TRP A 80 25.70 -8.33 -1.09
CA TRP A 80 24.35 -7.90 -1.37
C TRP A 80 23.47 -9.12 -1.69
N VAL A 81 22.50 -9.40 -0.83
CA VAL A 81 21.49 -10.44 -1.06
C VAL A 81 20.23 -9.80 -1.58
N THR A 82 19.73 -10.23 -2.74
CA THR A 82 18.55 -9.68 -3.38
C THR A 82 17.42 -10.70 -3.43
N LYS A 83 16.20 -10.27 -3.08
CA LYS A 83 14.99 -11.08 -3.23
C LYS A 83 14.01 -10.33 -4.14
N TRP A 84 13.47 -11.04 -5.12
CA TRP A 84 12.60 -10.49 -6.16
C TRP A 84 11.18 -10.99 -6.00
N ASP A 85 10.23 -10.10 -6.29
CA ASP A 85 8.82 -10.46 -6.52
C ASP A 85 8.18 -9.43 -7.46
N GLY A 86 7.00 -9.73 -8.01
CA GLY A 86 6.37 -8.91 -9.01
C GLY A 86 4.89 -8.65 -8.76
N ALA A 87 4.38 -7.65 -9.45
CA ALA A 87 2.96 -7.36 -9.51
C ALA A 87 2.55 -6.98 -10.94
N GLU A 88 1.33 -7.31 -11.29
CA GLU A 88 0.72 -6.85 -12.54
C GLU A 88 0.52 -5.33 -12.52
N ASN A 89 0.44 -4.73 -13.68
CA ASN A 89 0.02 -3.34 -13.82
C ASN A 89 -1.46 -3.22 -13.41
N THR A 90 -1.79 -2.14 -12.71
CA THR A 90 -3.18 -1.85 -12.34
C THR A 90 -3.87 -1.08 -13.47
N ASP A 91 -5.20 -1.23 -13.61
CA ASP A 91 -5.99 -0.53 -14.64
C ASP A 91 -5.95 1.00 -14.48
N ILE A 92 -5.78 1.47 -13.25
CA ILE A 92 -5.70 2.90 -12.90
C ILE A 92 -4.29 3.20 -12.39
N GLU A 93 -3.62 4.21 -12.98
CA GLU A 93 -2.23 4.58 -12.65
C GLU A 93 -1.27 3.36 -12.75
N ALA A 94 -1.31 2.66 -13.88
CA ALA A 94 -0.63 1.38 -14.13
C ALA A 94 0.79 1.30 -13.54
N VAL A 95 1.64 2.29 -13.82
CA VAL A 95 3.04 2.32 -13.36
C VAL A 95 3.13 2.44 -11.84
N LYS A 96 2.41 3.39 -11.25
CA LYS A 96 2.44 3.63 -9.79
C LYS A 96 1.89 2.43 -9.01
N GLY A 97 0.79 1.83 -9.50
CA GLY A 97 0.20 0.64 -8.89
C GLY A 97 1.12 -0.57 -8.98
N GLY A 98 1.71 -0.81 -10.16
CA GLY A 98 2.68 -1.88 -10.38
C GLY A 98 3.93 -1.76 -9.49
N LEU A 99 4.57 -0.58 -9.45
CA LEU A 99 5.73 -0.32 -8.60
C LEU A 99 5.40 -0.55 -7.12
N SER A 100 4.29 0.03 -6.64
CA SER A 100 3.86 -0.12 -5.25
C SER A 100 3.53 -1.56 -4.89
N GLY A 101 2.82 -2.27 -5.75
CA GLY A 101 2.48 -3.67 -5.58
C GLY A 101 3.71 -4.58 -5.55
N ALA A 102 4.61 -4.42 -6.52
CA ALA A 102 5.84 -5.20 -6.61
C ALA A 102 6.73 -5.02 -5.36
N MET A 103 6.88 -3.78 -4.85
CA MET A 103 7.64 -3.53 -3.64
C MET A 103 7.03 -4.19 -2.40
N LYS A 104 5.71 -4.12 -2.21
CA LYS A 104 5.01 -4.80 -1.11
C LYS A 104 5.26 -6.31 -1.14
N ARG A 105 5.21 -6.93 -2.32
CA ARG A 105 5.46 -8.37 -2.50
C ARG A 105 6.93 -8.74 -2.27
N ALA A 106 7.88 -7.95 -2.79
CA ALA A 106 9.30 -8.16 -2.54
C ALA A 106 9.65 -8.05 -1.04
N ALA A 107 9.01 -7.12 -0.31
CA ALA A 107 9.18 -6.98 1.13
C ALA A 107 8.76 -8.24 1.91
N VAL A 108 7.69 -8.91 1.47
CA VAL A 108 7.23 -10.19 2.06
C VAL A 108 8.30 -11.28 1.95
N GLN A 109 9.14 -11.28 0.91
CA GLN A 109 10.26 -12.22 0.78
C GLN A 109 11.29 -12.04 1.91
N TRP A 110 11.42 -10.84 2.46
CA TRP A 110 12.25 -10.52 3.62
C TRP A 110 11.53 -10.72 4.97
N GLY A 111 10.24 -11.04 4.95
CA GLY A 111 9.41 -11.24 6.14
C GLY A 111 8.59 -10.01 6.54
N ILE A 112 8.81 -8.85 5.90
CA ILE A 112 8.13 -7.60 6.22
C ILE A 112 6.64 -7.74 5.84
N GLY A 113 5.75 -7.58 6.83
CA GLY A 113 4.31 -7.73 6.64
C GLY A 113 3.82 -9.15 6.32
N ARG A 114 4.70 -10.16 6.31
CA ARG A 114 4.34 -11.55 5.98
C ARG A 114 3.28 -12.11 6.92
N TYR A 115 3.25 -11.69 8.17
CA TYR A 115 2.27 -12.14 9.15
C TYR A 115 0.82 -11.82 8.73
N LEU A 116 0.59 -10.76 7.94
CA LEU A 116 -0.74 -10.38 7.47
C LEU A 116 -1.40 -11.45 6.59
N TYR A 117 -0.61 -12.32 5.95
CA TYR A 117 -1.12 -13.47 5.19
C TYR A 117 -1.72 -14.57 6.08
N LYS A 118 -1.54 -14.46 7.40
CA LYS A 118 -2.17 -15.39 8.37
C LYS A 118 -3.48 -14.85 8.93
N LEU A 119 -3.86 -13.62 8.56
CA LEU A 119 -5.18 -13.10 8.91
C LEU A 119 -6.23 -13.97 8.22
N GLU A 120 -7.20 -14.42 8.99
CA GLU A 120 -8.39 -15.07 8.46
C GLU A 120 -9.16 -14.09 7.55
N GLU A 121 -10.11 -14.62 6.76
CA GLU A 121 -10.95 -13.81 5.88
C GLU A 121 -11.58 -12.64 6.65
N SER A 122 -11.19 -11.42 6.27
CA SER A 122 -11.68 -10.20 6.91
C SER A 122 -12.96 -9.73 6.24
N TRP A 123 -14.08 -10.30 6.65
CA TRP A 123 -15.40 -9.91 6.18
C TRP A 123 -15.81 -8.54 6.69
N ILE A 124 -16.34 -7.71 5.81
CA ILE A 124 -16.89 -6.39 6.13
C ILE A 124 -18.35 -6.30 5.69
N ASN A 125 -19.10 -5.45 6.39
CA ASN A 125 -20.44 -5.04 6.02
C ASN A 125 -20.45 -3.55 5.64
N ALA A 126 -21.44 -3.15 4.85
CA ALA A 126 -21.65 -1.74 4.57
C ALA A 126 -21.99 -0.98 5.86
N ASN A 127 -21.40 0.21 6.00
CA ASN A 127 -21.62 1.14 7.10
C ASN A 127 -21.75 2.55 6.52
N GLU A 128 -22.83 3.28 6.83
CA GLU A 128 -23.07 4.63 6.28
C GLU A 128 -21.98 5.65 6.65
N ASN A 129 -21.33 5.47 7.81
CA ASN A 129 -20.27 6.35 8.31
C ASN A 129 -18.87 5.79 8.13
N GLY A 130 -18.72 4.65 7.40
CA GLY A 130 -17.45 3.98 7.22
C GLY A 130 -16.35 4.86 6.61
N ALA A 131 -15.11 4.65 7.04
CA ALA A 131 -13.93 5.41 6.62
C ALA A 131 -13.51 5.11 5.18
N TYR A 132 -13.81 3.92 4.69
CA TYR A 132 -13.43 3.44 3.35
C TYR A 132 -14.63 3.47 2.40
N ARG A 133 -14.35 3.57 1.10
CA ARG A 133 -15.37 3.49 0.05
C ARG A 133 -15.18 2.24 -0.79
N GLY A 134 -16.29 1.61 -1.17
CA GLY A 134 -16.34 0.47 -2.06
C GLY A 134 -17.40 0.67 -3.16
N LYS A 135 -17.31 -0.17 -4.21
CA LYS A 135 -18.30 -0.23 -5.30
C LYS A 135 -18.49 -1.68 -5.69
N THR A 136 -19.74 -2.13 -5.71
CA THR A 136 -20.12 -3.46 -6.17
C THR A 136 -20.09 -3.55 -7.71
N LYS A 137 -20.11 -4.75 -8.27
CA LYS A 137 -20.10 -4.96 -9.73
C LYS A 137 -21.28 -4.32 -10.45
N ASP A 138 -22.44 -4.20 -9.79
CA ASP A 138 -23.64 -3.54 -10.32
C ASP A 138 -23.59 -2.00 -10.20
N GLY A 139 -22.47 -1.45 -9.72
CA GLY A 139 -22.25 0.00 -9.63
C GLY A 139 -22.67 0.64 -8.31
N THR A 140 -23.26 -0.11 -7.36
CA THR A 140 -23.67 0.43 -6.07
C THR A 140 -22.43 0.82 -5.24
N THR A 141 -22.37 2.08 -4.82
CA THR A 141 -21.32 2.58 -3.92
C THR A 141 -21.74 2.40 -2.47
N PHE A 142 -20.79 2.09 -1.62
CA PHE A 142 -21.00 1.94 -0.18
C PHE A 142 -19.76 2.38 0.60
N LYS A 143 -19.93 2.58 1.89
CA LYS A 143 -18.82 2.80 2.81
C LYS A 143 -18.66 1.59 3.73
N TRP A 144 -17.48 1.43 4.31
CA TRP A 144 -17.14 0.34 5.20
C TRP A 144 -15.97 0.73 6.11
N ASP A 145 -15.82 0.00 7.23
CA ASP A 145 -14.71 0.17 8.14
C ASP A 145 -13.73 -1.01 8.06
N ALA A 146 -12.47 -0.72 8.32
CA ALA A 146 -11.43 -1.74 8.39
C ALA A 146 -11.72 -2.70 9.56
N PRO A 147 -11.53 -4.01 9.37
CA PRO A 147 -11.56 -4.96 10.49
C PRO A 147 -10.46 -4.65 11.51
N ALA A 148 -10.76 -4.88 12.79
CA ALA A 148 -9.74 -4.79 13.82
C ALA A 148 -8.67 -5.87 13.66
N LEU A 149 -7.40 -5.49 13.82
CA LEU A 149 -6.33 -6.47 13.84
C LEU A 149 -6.40 -7.31 15.14
N PRO A 150 -6.23 -8.63 15.08
CA PRO A 150 -6.16 -9.46 16.26
C PRO A 150 -4.88 -9.16 17.06
N ALA A 151 -4.90 -9.40 18.36
CA ALA A 151 -3.79 -9.06 19.27
C ALA A 151 -2.42 -9.63 18.83
N TRP A 152 -2.41 -10.82 18.21
CA TRP A 152 -1.18 -11.44 17.72
C TRP A 152 -0.58 -10.72 16.50
N ALA A 153 -1.37 -9.90 15.79
CA ALA A 153 -0.97 -9.12 14.61
C ALA A 153 -0.60 -7.66 14.95
N LEU A 154 -0.61 -7.31 16.22
CA LEU A 154 -0.22 -5.99 16.74
C LEU A 154 1.22 -6.02 17.29
N PRO A 155 1.92 -4.88 17.36
CA PRO A 155 3.22 -4.78 18.01
C PRO A 155 3.17 -5.25 19.47
N LYS A 156 4.27 -5.78 19.98
CA LYS A 156 4.37 -6.17 21.39
C LYS A 156 4.18 -4.94 22.28
N GLY A 157 3.24 -5.04 23.24
CA GLY A 157 2.93 -3.94 24.16
C GLY A 157 1.99 -2.87 23.58
N TYR A 158 1.41 -3.10 22.41
CA TYR A 158 0.39 -2.22 21.84
C TYR A 158 -0.87 -2.20 22.72
N ASP A 159 -1.26 -1.03 23.20
CA ASP A 159 -2.46 -0.86 24.03
C ASP A 159 -3.67 -0.48 23.17
N VAL A 160 -4.57 -1.43 22.93
CA VAL A 160 -5.80 -1.25 22.16
C VAL A 160 -6.74 -0.19 22.77
N LYS A 161 -6.56 0.16 24.04
CA LYS A 161 -7.41 1.13 24.74
C LYS A 161 -7.10 2.60 24.37
N SER A 162 -5.96 2.88 23.75
CA SER A 162 -5.55 4.24 23.39
C SER A 162 -6.22 4.79 22.12
N GLU A 163 -6.88 3.96 21.31
CA GLU A 163 -7.44 4.37 20.01
C GLU A 163 -8.90 4.87 20.03
N SER A 164 -9.57 4.92 21.20
CA SER A 164 -10.96 5.41 21.24
C SER A 164 -11.14 6.90 20.89
N HIS A 165 -10.06 7.64 20.57
CA HIS A 165 -10.08 9.07 20.24
C HIS A 165 -9.10 9.53 19.13
N VAL A 166 -8.70 8.67 18.21
CA VAL A 166 -8.09 9.17 16.99
C VAL A 166 -9.17 9.24 15.92
N GLU A 167 -9.87 10.38 15.86
CA GLU A 167 -10.57 10.79 14.64
C GLU A 167 -9.59 10.64 13.48
N SER A 168 -9.87 9.72 12.56
CA SER A 168 -9.20 9.65 11.28
C SER A 168 -9.49 10.94 10.52
N LYS A 169 -8.69 11.98 10.77
CA LYS A 169 -8.71 13.16 9.92
C LYS A 169 -8.34 12.71 8.52
N PRO A 170 -9.20 12.93 7.51
CA PRO A 170 -8.80 12.72 6.13
C PRO A 170 -7.60 13.61 5.90
N ASN A 171 -6.55 13.03 5.34
CA ASN A 171 -5.27 13.68 5.08
C ASN A 171 -5.52 14.96 4.28
N ASP A 172 -5.52 16.12 4.95
CA ASP A 172 -5.77 17.43 4.36
C ASP A 172 -4.70 17.84 3.32
N GLU A 173 -3.57 17.13 3.28
CA GLU A 173 -2.57 17.27 2.23
C GLU A 173 -3.13 16.97 0.83
N GLN A 174 -4.08 16.05 0.69
CA GLN A 174 -4.73 15.79 -0.60
C GLN A 174 -5.72 16.89 -1.02
N LYS A 175 -6.22 17.68 -0.08
CA LYS A 175 -7.07 18.85 -0.39
C LYS A 175 -6.25 20.08 -0.74
N GLN A 176 -5.06 20.27 -0.16
CA GLN A 176 -4.18 21.39 -0.51
C GLN A 176 -3.52 21.21 -1.87
N ILE A 177 -3.18 19.98 -2.29
CA ILE A 177 -2.65 19.68 -3.62
C ILE A 177 -3.66 20.06 -4.73
N LYS A 178 -4.96 19.97 -4.47
CA LYS A 178 -6.00 20.42 -5.42
C LYS A 178 -6.18 21.93 -5.48
N LYS A 179 -5.69 22.68 -4.50
CA LYS A 179 -5.74 24.17 -4.50
C LYS A 179 -4.49 24.83 -5.10
N ASN A 180 -3.37 24.14 -5.13
CA ASN A 180 -2.14 24.61 -5.78
C ASN A 180 -2.00 23.97 -7.17
N VAL A 181 -3.03 24.05 -8.00
CA VAL A 181 -2.87 23.84 -9.44
C VAL A 181 -2.00 25.00 -9.92
N ILE A 182 -0.73 24.73 -10.19
CA ILE A 182 0.14 25.65 -10.92
C ILE A 182 -0.53 25.84 -12.28
N LEU A 183 -1.23 26.95 -12.44
CA LEU A 183 -1.78 27.36 -13.73
C LEU A 183 -0.57 27.78 -14.59
N PHE A 184 -0.10 26.86 -15.41
CA PHE A 184 0.90 27.17 -16.43
C PHE A 184 0.33 28.26 -17.35
N THR A 185 1.14 29.29 -17.59
CA THR A 185 0.82 30.29 -18.62
C THR A 185 0.72 29.61 -19.99
N ASP A 186 0.03 30.23 -20.94
CA ASP A 186 -0.12 29.63 -22.28
C ASP A 186 1.22 29.47 -22.98
N GLU A 187 2.19 30.33 -22.72
CA GLU A 187 3.58 30.19 -23.17
C GLU A 187 4.29 28.96 -22.59
N GLN A 188 4.09 28.68 -21.30
CA GLN A 188 4.64 27.49 -20.65
C GLN A 188 4.01 26.20 -21.18
N LYS A 189 2.70 26.22 -21.48
CA LYS A 189 2.01 25.08 -22.12
C LYS A 189 2.54 24.81 -23.51
N GLU A 190 2.80 25.88 -24.29
CA GLU A 190 3.36 25.80 -25.63
C GLU A 190 4.81 25.26 -25.62
N HIS A 191 5.60 25.67 -24.64
CA HIS A 191 6.96 25.16 -24.46
C HIS A 191 6.96 23.65 -24.12
N ILE A 192 6.08 23.21 -23.24
CA ILE A 192 5.90 21.78 -22.89
C ILE A 192 5.45 20.95 -24.11
N ARG A 193 4.58 21.51 -24.96
CA ARG A 193 4.17 20.86 -26.21
C ARG A 193 5.32 20.67 -27.18
N LYS A 194 6.19 21.68 -27.32
CA LYS A 194 7.39 21.62 -28.18
C LYS A 194 8.42 20.60 -27.68
N CYS A 195 8.60 20.45 -26.36
CA CYS A 195 9.51 19.45 -25.78
C CYS A 195 9.08 17.98 -26.05
N LYS A 196 7.80 17.71 -26.27
CA LYS A 196 7.30 16.34 -26.58
C LYS A 196 7.62 15.84 -27.99
N PHE A 197 8.16 16.68 -28.87
CA PHE A 197 8.48 16.30 -30.27
C PHE A 197 9.94 15.88 -30.48
N TYR A 198 10.77 15.78 -29.43
CA TYR A 198 12.20 15.40 -29.57
C TYR A 198 12.55 14.03 -28.98
N THR A 199 11.56 13.14 -28.81
CA THR A 199 11.83 11.71 -28.54
C THR A 199 11.28 10.88 -29.69
N LYS A 200 12.13 10.70 -30.70
CA LYS A 200 12.09 9.57 -31.65
C LYS A 200 13.25 8.64 -31.33
#